data_6db59ce1f4481bab04dd33743955a0c3
#
_entry.id   6db59ce1f4481bab04dd33743955a0c3
#
_cell.length_a   1.000
_cell.length_b   1.000
_cell.length_c   1.000
_cell.angle_alpha   90.00
_cell.angle_beta   90.00
_cell.angle_gamma   90.00
#
_symmetry.space_group_name_H-M   'P 1'
#
loop_
_entity.id
_entity.type
_entity.pdbx_description
1 polymer ?
#
loop_
_entity_poly.entity_id
_entity_poly.type
_entity_poly.pdbx_seq_one_letter_code
_entity_poly.pdbx_strand_id
1 'polypeptide(L)'
;MNILSDLYTVLSALDIPIETGVFKDEAPNRYIVIVPMVESFDLHADNAPGVDVQEVRLSLYSQGNYIKDKNALVKMLLGADFTITDRRYIGYETETGYHHYAVDVAKHYEMEE
;
A
#
# COMPACT_ATOMS: atom_id res chain seq x y z
N MET A 1 -11.94 -4.60 -11.23
CA MET A 1 -11.52 -4.16 -9.90
C MET A 1 -10.06 -4.49 -9.69
N ASN A 2 -9.35 -3.64 -9.01
CA ASN A 2 -7.95 -3.88 -8.71
C ASN A 2 -7.58 -3.25 -7.38
N ILE A 3 -6.46 -3.69 -6.83
CA ILE A 3 -6.01 -3.28 -5.51
C ILE A 3 -5.67 -1.78 -5.45
N LEU A 4 -5.17 -1.20 -6.53
CA LEU A 4 -4.83 0.23 -6.56
C LEU A 4 -6.08 1.09 -6.35
N SER A 5 -7.14 0.78 -7.07
CA SER A 5 -8.41 1.50 -6.96
C SER A 5 -9.00 1.37 -5.55
N ASP A 6 -8.99 0.16 -5.00
CA ASP A 6 -9.51 -0.09 -3.66
C ASP A 6 -8.69 0.65 -2.60
N LEU A 7 -7.37 0.68 -2.74
CA LEU A 7 -6.49 1.38 -1.81
C LEU A 7 -6.73 2.89 -1.86
N TYR A 8 -6.86 3.48 -3.05
CA TYR A 8 -7.16 4.90 -3.16
C TYR A 8 -8.47 5.26 -2.45
N THR A 9 -9.48 4.43 -2.62
CA THR A 9 -10.77 4.65 -1.97
C THR A 9 -10.64 4.61 -0.44
N VAL A 10 -9.96 3.59 0.07
CA VAL A 10 -9.81 3.40 1.52
C VAL A 10 -8.90 4.48 2.13
N LEU A 11 -7.77 4.74 1.50
CA LEU A 11 -6.75 5.62 2.05
C LEU A 11 -7.11 7.10 1.91
N SER A 12 -8.10 7.45 1.10
CA SER A 12 -8.54 8.83 0.94
C SER A 12 -8.99 9.47 2.26
N ALA A 13 -9.36 8.65 3.24
CA ALA A 13 -9.77 9.13 4.56
C ALA A 13 -8.61 9.50 5.49
N LEU A 14 -7.37 9.18 5.10
CA LEU A 14 -6.19 9.42 5.96
C LEU A 14 -5.67 10.85 5.94
N ASP A 15 -6.08 11.65 4.99
CA ASP A 15 -5.55 13.01 4.82
C ASP A 15 -4.03 13.03 4.61
N ILE A 16 -3.50 12.02 3.94
CA ILE A 16 -2.10 11.91 3.55
C ILE A 16 -2.06 11.79 2.03
N PRO A 17 -1.31 12.64 1.33
CA PRO A 17 -1.21 12.54 -0.14
C PRO A 17 -0.74 11.17 -0.60
N ILE A 18 -1.37 10.65 -1.64
CA ILE A 18 -1.09 9.31 -2.17
C ILE A 18 -0.75 9.42 -3.64
N GLU A 19 0.30 8.71 -4.05
CA GLU A 19 0.73 8.67 -5.44
C GLU A 19 1.11 7.25 -5.82
N THR A 20 0.99 6.92 -7.11
CA THR A 20 1.44 5.63 -7.63
C THR A 20 2.76 5.86 -8.36
N GLY A 21 3.80 5.13 -7.95
CA GLY A 21 5.12 5.31 -8.50
C GLY A 21 5.92 6.35 -7.75
N VAL A 22 6.09 7.54 -8.30
CA VAL A 22 6.84 8.62 -7.67
C VAL A 22 6.06 9.94 -7.75
N PHE A 23 6.33 10.84 -6.80
CA PHE A 23 5.79 12.19 -6.88
C PHE A 23 6.48 12.94 -8.01
N LYS A 24 5.69 13.62 -8.82
CA LYS A 24 6.19 14.40 -9.96
C LYS A 24 6.65 15.79 -9.56
N ASP A 25 6.02 16.34 -8.53
CA ASP A 25 6.29 17.67 -8.03
C ASP A 25 7.05 17.60 -6.71
N GLU A 26 7.22 18.73 -6.04
CA GLU A 26 7.84 18.77 -4.73
C GLU A 26 7.05 17.94 -3.73
N ALA A 27 7.73 17.01 -3.05
CA ALA A 27 7.09 16.08 -2.14
C ALA A 27 6.63 16.81 -0.86
N PRO A 28 5.40 16.51 -0.37
CA PRO A 28 4.89 17.11 0.87
C PRO A 28 5.61 16.53 2.11
N ASN A 29 5.30 17.06 3.29
CA ASN A 29 5.90 16.64 4.56
C ASN A 29 5.68 15.16 4.86
N ARG A 30 4.57 14.63 4.39
CA ARG A 30 4.25 13.20 4.52
C ARG A 30 3.46 12.78 3.31
N TYR A 31 3.70 11.56 2.86
CA TYR A 31 3.02 11.03 1.70
C TYR A 31 3.18 9.51 1.64
N ILE A 32 2.32 8.89 0.85
CA ILE A 32 2.35 7.45 0.62
C ILE A 32 2.53 7.23 -0.87
N VAL A 33 3.49 6.37 -1.21
CA VAL A 33 3.70 5.92 -2.59
C VAL A 33 3.25 4.46 -2.69
N ILE A 34 2.38 4.17 -3.65
CA ILE A 34 1.91 2.81 -3.89
C ILE A 34 2.73 2.20 -5.02
N VAL A 35 3.41 1.11 -4.73
CA VAL A 35 4.26 0.41 -5.69
C VAL A 35 3.69 -0.98 -5.94
N PRO A 36 3.14 -1.25 -7.13
CA PRO A 36 2.71 -2.61 -7.48
C PRO A 36 3.90 -3.56 -7.43
N MET A 37 3.71 -4.73 -6.85
CA MET A 37 4.78 -5.70 -6.67
C MET A 37 4.55 -7.00 -7.44
N VAL A 38 3.49 -7.70 -7.08
CA VAL A 38 3.26 -9.06 -7.56
C VAL A 38 1.78 -9.25 -7.88
N GLU A 39 1.54 -9.98 -8.95
CA GLU A 39 0.22 -10.53 -9.24
C GLU A 39 0.41 -12.03 -9.45
N SER A 40 -0.45 -12.84 -8.85
CA SER A 40 -0.39 -14.28 -8.98
C SER A 40 -1.81 -14.86 -8.99
N PHE A 41 -1.92 -16.10 -9.43
CA PHE A 41 -3.21 -16.77 -9.45
C PHE A 41 -3.27 -17.87 -8.40
N ASP A 42 -4.46 -18.07 -7.87
CA ASP A 42 -4.71 -19.09 -6.88
C ASP A 42 -6.04 -19.79 -7.20
N LEU A 43 -6.29 -20.94 -6.55
CA LEU A 43 -7.51 -21.73 -6.73
C LEU A 43 -7.80 -22.05 -8.20
N HIS A 44 -6.94 -22.90 -8.79
CA HIS A 44 -7.12 -23.38 -10.16
C HIS A 44 -8.20 -24.47 -10.23
N ALA A 45 -9.11 -24.34 -11.21
CA ALA A 45 -10.10 -25.34 -11.54
C ALA A 45 -10.15 -25.46 -13.06
N ASP A 46 -10.10 -26.70 -13.58
CA ASP A 46 -10.11 -26.97 -15.04
C ASP A 46 -9.03 -26.17 -15.78
N ASN A 47 -7.84 -26.07 -15.18
CA ASN A 47 -6.70 -25.34 -15.71
C ASN A 47 -6.93 -23.82 -15.86
N ALA A 48 -7.95 -23.30 -15.18
CA ALA A 48 -8.23 -21.86 -15.15
C ALA A 48 -8.07 -21.33 -13.72
N PRO A 49 -7.46 -20.16 -13.53
CA PRO A 49 -7.37 -19.60 -12.19
C PRO A 49 -8.72 -19.10 -11.69
N GLY A 50 -9.02 -19.36 -10.43
CA GLY A 50 -10.26 -18.90 -9.79
C GLY A 50 -10.11 -17.57 -9.07
N VAL A 51 -8.90 -17.23 -8.63
CA VAL A 51 -8.64 -16.03 -7.83
C VAL A 51 -7.38 -15.33 -8.33
N ASP A 52 -7.47 -14.03 -8.48
CA ASP A 52 -6.33 -13.15 -8.78
C ASP A 52 -5.84 -12.55 -7.47
N VAL A 53 -4.60 -12.83 -7.10
CA VAL A 53 -3.97 -12.27 -5.90
C VAL A 53 -3.07 -11.12 -6.31
N GLN A 54 -3.39 -9.93 -5.82
CA GLN A 54 -2.61 -8.74 -6.11
C GLN A 54 -1.92 -8.25 -4.84
N GLU A 55 -0.63 -7.94 -4.96
CA GLU A 55 0.18 -7.48 -3.84
C GLU A 55 0.87 -6.18 -4.18
N VAL A 56 0.84 -5.24 -3.27
CA VAL A 56 1.49 -3.93 -3.44
C VAL A 56 2.25 -3.56 -2.18
N ARG A 57 3.23 -2.67 -2.33
CA ARG A 57 3.92 -2.04 -1.23
C ARG A 57 3.43 -0.62 -1.06
N LEU A 58 3.08 -0.27 0.16
CA LEU A 58 2.77 1.10 0.54
C LEU A 58 4.00 1.67 1.25
N SER A 59 4.65 2.65 0.63
CA SER A 59 5.81 3.31 1.23
C SER A 59 5.34 4.61 1.85
N LEU A 60 5.38 4.67 3.18
CA LEU A 60 5.05 5.87 3.93
C LEU A 60 6.32 6.66 4.19
N TYR A 61 6.29 7.93 3.80
CA TYR A 61 7.37 8.89 4.07
C TYR A 61 6.82 9.97 4.98
N SER A 62 7.51 10.24 6.09
CA SER A 62 7.07 11.26 7.04
C SER A 62 8.26 11.97 7.64
N GLN A 63 8.21 13.32 7.62
CA GLN A 63 9.23 14.16 8.27
C GLN A 63 8.91 14.43 9.74
N GLY A 64 7.77 13.94 10.22
CA GLY A 64 7.32 14.17 11.58
C GLY A 64 7.14 12.86 12.34
N ASN A 65 5.98 12.73 12.97
CA ASN A 65 5.67 11.57 13.78
C ASN A 65 5.19 10.40 12.89
N TYR A 66 6.16 9.68 12.31
CA TYR A 66 5.83 8.56 11.43
C TYR A 66 5.09 7.43 12.16
N ILE A 67 5.30 7.29 13.47
CA ILE A 67 4.63 6.24 14.25
C ILE A 67 3.13 6.46 14.28
N LYS A 68 2.69 7.69 14.43
CA LYS A 68 1.27 8.04 14.39
C LYS A 68 0.68 7.73 13.02
N ASP A 69 1.37 8.14 11.97
CA ASP A 69 0.92 7.92 10.59
C ASP A 69 0.91 6.43 10.25
N LYS A 70 1.94 5.70 10.65
CA LYS A 70 2.03 4.25 10.47
C LYS A 70 0.87 3.54 11.15
N ASN A 71 0.59 3.88 12.39
CA ASN A 71 -0.48 3.24 13.15
C ASN A 71 -1.84 3.49 12.53
N ALA A 72 -2.09 4.71 12.06
CA ALA A 72 -3.33 5.05 11.37
C ALA A 72 -3.47 4.26 10.07
N LEU A 73 -2.39 4.15 9.29
CA LEU A 73 -2.37 3.39 8.04
C LEU A 73 -2.67 1.92 8.28
N VAL A 74 -1.97 1.30 9.20
CA VAL A 74 -2.13 -0.13 9.51
C VAL A 74 -3.56 -0.42 10.00
N LYS A 75 -4.07 0.40 10.90
CA LYS A 75 -5.43 0.24 11.43
C LYS A 75 -6.47 0.32 10.32
N MET A 76 -6.31 1.26 9.41
CA MET A 76 -7.24 1.43 8.29
C MET A 76 -7.20 0.24 7.34
N LEU A 77 -6.02 -0.27 7.04
CA LEU A 77 -5.88 -1.44 6.17
C LEU A 77 -6.52 -2.68 6.76
N LEU A 78 -6.30 -2.92 8.05
CA LEU A 78 -6.90 -4.05 8.74
C LEU A 78 -8.44 -3.96 8.76
N GLY A 79 -8.95 -2.75 8.95
CA GLY A 79 -10.40 -2.53 8.97
C GLY A 79 -11.05 -2.62 7.59
N ALA A 80 -10.28 -2.53 6.53
CA ALA A 80 -10.78 -2.56 5.15
C ALA A 80 -10.54 -3.91 4.46
N ASP A 81 -10.23 -4.93 5.23
CA ASP A 81 -10.14 -6.31 4.74
C ASP A 81 -8.94 -6.59 3.81
N PHE A 82 -7.87 -5.83 3.97
CA PHE A 82 -6.60 -6.14 3.31
C PHE A 82 -5.77 -7.07 4.18
N THR A 83 -5.01 -7.96 3.55
CA THR A 83 -4.06 -8.81 4.25
C THR A 83 -2.70 -8.12 4.27
N ILE A 84 -2.18 -7.83 5.46
CA ILE A 84 -0.84 -7.27 5.59
C ILE A 84 0.13 -8.43 5.58
N THR A 85 1.02 -8.46 4.57
CA THR A 85 1.97 -9.56 4.41
C THR A 85 3.34 -9.24 5.00
N ASP A 86 3.69 -7.95 5.12
CA ASP A 86 4.94 -7.55 5.74
C ASP A 86 4.85 -6.09 6.20
N ARG A 87 5.61 -5.76 7.24
CA ARG A 87 5.77 -4.39 7.72
C ARG A 87 7.19 -4.21 8.18
N ARG A 88 7.82 -3.10 7.77
CA ARG A 88 9.19 -2.83 8.21
C ARG A 88 9.53 -1.35 8.16
N TYR A 89 10.33 -0.92 9.12
CA TYR A 89 10.95 0.40 9.07
C TYR A 89 12.18 0.30 8.17
N ILE A 90 12.20 1.10 7.11
CA ILE A 90 13.28 1.05 6.12
C ILE A 90 14.48 1.89 6.56
N GLY A 91 14.22 3.11 7.02
CA GLY A 91 15.29 3.98 7.45
C GLY A 91 14.91 5.44 7.53
N TYR A 92 15.90 6.26 7.87
CA TYR A 92 15.77 7.70 7.97
C TYR A 92 16.74 8.36 6.99
N GLU A 93 16.21 9.25 6.17
CA GLU A 93 17.01 9.99 5.20
C GLU A 93 17.48 11.30 5.83
N THR A 94 18.77 11.40 6.13
CA THR A 94 19.32 12.57 6.82
C THR A 94 19.24 13.84 5.98
N GLU A 95 19.31 13.73 4.66
CA GLU A 95 19.29 14.90 3.77
C GLU A 95 17.90 15.53 3.68
N THR A 96 16.85 14.72 3.74
CA THR A 96 15.48 15.19 3.56
C THR A 96 14.66 15.19 4.84
N GLY A 97 15.10 14.44 5.85
CA GLY A 97 14.39 14.30 7.11
C GLY A 97 13.22 13.33 7.09
N TYR A 98 13.08 12.54 6.04
CA TYR A 98 12.00 11.55 5.95
C TYR A 98 12.34 10.25 6.67
N HIS A 99 11.39 9.79 7.48
CA HIS A 99 11.36 8.39 7.90
C HIS A 99 10.61 7.61 6.82
N HIS A 100 11.14 6.43 6.48
CA HIS A 100 10.52 5.56 5.47
C HIS A 100 10.05 4.27 6.14
N TYR A 101 8.76 4.00 6.05
CA TYR A 101 8.14 2.79 6.59
C TYR A 101 7.38 2.09 5.47
N ALA A 102 7.56 0.79 5.32
CA ALA A 102 6.91 0.01 4.26
C ALA A 102 5.89 -0.96 4.83
N VAL A 103 4.72 -1.00 4.21
CA VAL A 103 3.67 -1.97 4.52
C VAL A 103 3.30 -2.67 3.22
N ASP A 104 3.47 -3.98 3.20
CA ASP A 104 3.08 -4.79 2.04
C ASP A 104 1.70 -5.38 2.31
N VAL A 105 0.80 -5.23 1.34
CA VAL A 105 -0.57 -5.73 1.45
C VAL A 105 -0.95 -6.53 0.23
N ALA A 106 -1.83 -7.50 0.45
CA ALA A 106 -2.38 -8.33 -0.61
C ALA A 106 -3.89 -8.38 -0.50
N LYS A 107 -4.54 -8.59 -1.62
CA LYS A 107 -5.98 -8.81 -1.67
C LYS A 107 -6.31 -9.77 -2.79
N HIS A 108 -7.33 -10.57 -2.55
CA HIS A 108 -7.83 -11.56 -3.51
C HIS A 108 -9.00 -10.99 -4.28
N TYR A 109 -9.01 -11.20 -5.58
CA TYR A 109 -10.11 -10.79 -6.45
C TYR A 109 -10.58 -11.99 -7.24
N GLU A 110 -11.89 -12.15 -7.37
CA GLU A 110 -12.44 -13.20 -8.21
C GLU A 110 -12.13 -12.88 -9.67
N MET A 111 -11.80 -13.94 -10.40
CA MET A 111 -11.56 -13.80 -11.84
C MET A 111 -12.87 -13.50 -12.54
N GLU A 112 -12.85 -12.48 -13.40
CA GLU A 112 -13.99 -12.13 -14.23
C GLU A 112 -13.89 -12.87 -15.56
N GLU A 113 -15.02 -13.30 -16.07
CA GLU A 113 -15.09 -13.97 -17.37
C GLU A 113 -15.11 -12.94 -18.51
#